data_294d7e1d48bdb5a6ae83edd51c3c8b3f
#
_entry.id   294d7e1d48bdb5a6ae83edd51c3c8b3f
#
_cell.length_a   1.000
_cell.length_b   1.000
_cell.length_c   1.000
_cell.angle_alpha   90.00
_cell.angle_beta   90.00
_cell.angle_gamma   90.00
#
_symmetry.space_group_name_H-M   'P 1'
#
loop_
_entity.id
_entity.type
_entity.pdbx_description
1 polymer ?
#
loop_
_entity_poly.entity_id
_entity_poly.type
_entity_poly.pdbx_seq_one_letter_code
_entity_poly.pdbx_strand_id
1 'polypeptide(L)'
;MTFGPLVSAEWLADHLDDEDLAIIDVRWSVADGPKRADYEAGHIPGARFADLDVDLSAPPSPETGRHPLPAPIAFAASIGRLGVGDITRAVVYDDAGGMIAARLWWMLDIIGRDVAVLDGGVQAWTGKLSKAKVKAADTTFTPRPWPDDRRIAIDALASLLDESVVLDARSEERYAGGAEIDPRPGHIPGARSAPASDNLDGEGLWKSPRRLRYLYEELGADGENVVAYCGSGVTACADLLGRRLADLPPARLYVGSWSQWGSDFDRPATEGPQP
;
A
#
# COMPACT_ATOMS: atom_id res chain seq x y z
N MET A 1 14.93 11.04 -15.44
CA MET A 1 13.54 11.06 -14.97
C MET A 1 13.48 11.87 -13.68
N THR A 2 12.44 12.65 -13.46
CA THR A 2 12.21 13.31 -12.17
C THR A 2 11.78 12.26 -11.13
N PHE A 3 12.19 12.40 -9.88
CA PHE A 3 11.69 11.59 -8.77
C PHE A 3 10.16 11.73 -8.68
N GLY A 4 9.46 10.64 -8.81
CA GLY A 4 7.98 10.62 -8.87
C GLY A 4 7.42 9.46 -8.08
N PRO A 5 6.13 9.16 -8.15
CA PRO A 5 5.53 8.06 -7.38
C PRO A 5 6.06 6.68 -7.79
N LEU A 6 6.67 6.54 -8.99
CA LEU A 6 7.42 5.36 -9.43
C LEU A 6 8.84 5.75 -9.87
N VAL A 7 9.79 4.84 -9.66
CA VAL A 7 11.14 4.88 -10.23
C VAL A 7 11.48 3.53 -10.85
N SER A 8 12.26 3.53 -11.94
CA SER A 8 12.74 2.29 -12.56
C SER A 8 13.95 1.72 -11.82
N ALA A 9 14.26 0.45 -12.08
CA ALA A 9 15.44 -0.19 -11.54
C ALA A 9 16.74 0.47 -12.01
N GLU A 10 16.78 0.97 -13.27
CA GLU A 10 17.94 1.71 -13.78
C GLU A 10 18.11 3.03 -13.03
N TRP A 11 17.00 3.77 -12.82
CA TRP A 11 17.07 5.00 -12.03
C TRP A 11 17.64 4.72 -10.64
N LEU A 12 17.14 3.69 -9.96
CA LEU A 12 17.61 3.34 -8.62
C LEU A 12 19.09 2.92 -8.64
N ALA A 13 19.54 2.19 -9.65
CA ALA A 13 20.94 1.77 -9.80
C ALA A 13 21.89 2.97 -9.91
N ASP A 14 21.48 4.03 -10.61
CA ASP A 14 22.27 5.24 -10.80
C ASP A 14 22.30 6.12 -9.54
N HIS A 15 21.39 5.89 -8.54
CA HIS A 15 21.22 6.72 -7.35
C HIS A 15 21.47 5.98 -6.03
N LEU A 16 22.04 4.76 -6.07
CA LEU A 16 22.30 3.96 -4.86
C LEU A 16 23.17 4.68 -3.81
N ASP A 17 24.08 5.51 -4.27
CA ASP A 17 25.06 6.22 -3.43
C ASP A 17 24.60 7.64 -3.04
N ASP A 18 23.35 8.04 -3.36
CA ASP A 18 22.83 9.34 -2.99
C ASP A 18 22.64 9.42 -1.46
N GLU A 19 23.27 10.41 -0.82
CA GLU A 19 23.22 10.57 0.64
C GLU A 19 21.82 10.90 1.18
N ASP A 20 20.96 11.48 0.35
CA ASP A 20 19.58 11.85 0.68
C ASP A 20 18.55 10.78 0.28
N LEU A 21 18.99 9.58 -0.17
CA LEU A 21 18.11 8.48 -0.56
C LEU A 21 18.10 7.36 0.48
N ALA A 22 16.92 6.98 0.92
CA ALA A 22 16.70 5.75 1.72
C ALA A 22 15.97 4.70 0.87
N ILE A 23 16.48 3.46 0.90
CA ILE A 23 15.87 2.33 0.20
C ILE A 23 15.26 1.40 1.23
N ILE A 24 13.96 1.09 1.11
CA ILE A 24 13.20 0.33 2.10
C ILE A 24 12.57 -0.91 1.46
N ASP A 25 12.91 -2.07 2.00
CA ASP A 25 12.31 -3.36 1.68
C ASP A 25 11.07 -3.60 2.54
N VAL A 26 9.91 -3.78 1.91
CA VAL A 26 8.62 -3.99 2.59
C VAL A 26 8.04 -5.36 2.19
N ARG A 27 8.88 -6.34 1.89
CA ARG A 27 8.40 -7.67 1.51
C ARG A 27 7.56 -8.29 2.62
N TRP A 28 6.35 -8.66 2.25
CA TRP A 28 5.33 -9.23 3.13
C TRP A 28 4.35 -10.06 2.31
N SER A 29 3.77 -11.10 2.89
CA SER A 29 2.66 -11.83 2.26
C SER A 29 1.56 -12.12 3.28
N VAL A 30 0.36 -12.36 2.76
CA VAL A 30 -0.79 -12.72 3.59
C VAL A 30 -0.59 -14.08 4.28
N ALA A 31 0.17 -14.99 3.65
CA ALA A 31 0.39 -16.35 4.17
C ALA A 31 1.49 -16.38 5.24
N ASP A 32 2.58 -15.63 5.01
CA ASP A 32 3.82 -15.77 5.80
C ASP A 32 4.10 -14.56 6.69
N GLY A 33 3.38 -13.45 6.49
CA GLY A 33 3.68 -12.18 7.16
C GLY A 33 4.96 -11.52 6.63
N PRO A 34 5.73 -10.81 7.49
CA PRO A 34 6.97 -10.12 7.10
C PRO A 34 8.06 -11.08 6.63
N LYS A 35 8.59 -10.86 5.43
CA LYS A 35 9.60 -11.73 4.77
C LYS A 35 11.03 -11.32 5.13
N ARG A 36 11.32 -11.18 6.40
CA ARG A 36 12.67 -10.83 6.88
C ARG A 36 13.75 -11.82 6.45
N ALA A 37 13.44 -13.11 6.41
CA ALA A 37 14.37 -14.14 5.97
C ALA A 37 14.78 -13.96 4.49
N ASP A 38 13.83 -13.57 3.63
CA ASP A 38 14.10 -13.28 2.22
C ASP A 38 14.95 -12.02 2.06
N TYR A 39 14.70 -10.98 2.88
CA TYR A 39 15.56 -9.80 2.95
C TYR A 39 17.00 -10.19 3.34
N GLU A 40 17.19 -11.00 4.37
CA GLU A 40 18.51 -11.46 4.82
C GLU A 40 19.20 -12.36 3.80
N ALA A 41 18.43 -13.13 3.00
CA ALA A 41 18.95 -13.95 1.91
C ALA A 41 19.42 -13.12 0.73
N GLY A 42 18.82 -11.92 0.52
CA GLY A 42 19.24 -10.98 -0.52
C GLY A 42 18.29 -9.78 -0.63
N HIS A 43 18.86 -8.58 -0.61
CA HIS A 43 18.15 -7.30 -0.74
C HIS A 43 18.91 -6.35 -1.68
N ILE A 44 18.26 -5.31 -2.17
CA ILE A 44 18.90 -4.25 -2.96
C ILE A 44 19.97 -3.59 -2.08
N PRO A 45 21.21 -3.35 -2.59
CA PRO A 45 22.27 -2.75 -1.80
C PRO A 45 21.81 -1.47 -1.06
N GLY A 46 22.14 -1.38 0.23
CA GLY A 46 21.73 -0.25 1.08
C GLY A 46 20.29 -0.29 1.59
N ALA A 47 19.45 -1.21 1.13
CA ALA A 47 18.07 -1.31 1.58
C ALA A 47 17.96 -1.73 3.05
N ARG A 48 17.01 -1.15 3.77
CA ARG A 48 16.62 -1.51 5.14
C ARG A 48 15.25 -2.17 5.13
N PHE A 49 15.05 -3.11 6.02
CA PHE A 49 13.79 -3.86 6.10
C PHE A 49 12.80 -3.17 7.03
N ALA A 50 11.65 -2.81 6.48
CA ALA A 50 10.47 -2.39 7.24
C ALA A 50 9.56 -3.59 7.49
N ASP A 51 9.31 -3.87 8.75
CA ASP A 51 8.33 -4.87 9.15
C ASP A 51 6.93 -4.24 9.08
N LEU A 52 6.08 -4.73 8.17
CA LEU A 52 4.75 -4.17 7.94
C LEU A 52 3.88 -4.24 9.20
N ASP A 53 4.00 -5.33 9.96
CA ASP A 53 3.16 -5.57 11.13
C ASP A 53 3.59 -4.72 12.34
N VAL A 54 4.88 -4.34 12.41
CA VAL A 54 5.48 -3.61 13.53
C VAL A 54 5.76 -2.15 13.21
N ASP A 55 6.33 -1.86 12.05
CA ASP A 55 6.78 -0.51 11.68
C ASP A 55 5.67 0.32 11.00
N LEU A 56 4.74 -0.36 10.28
CA LEU A 56 3.71 0.29 9.48
C LEU A 56 2.30 0.07 10.00
N SER A 57 2.16 -0.62 11.13
CA SER A 57 0.85 -0.95 11.71
C SER A 57 0.87 -0.79 13.23
N ALA A 58 -0.28 -0.47 13.81
CA ALA A 58 -0.53 -0.62 15.23
C ALA A 58 -1.04 -2.06 15.52
N PRO A 59 -1.08 -2.49 16.79
CA PRO A 59 -1.62 -3.80 17.14
C PRO A 59 -3.03 -4.02 16.57
N PRO A 60 -3.31 -5.20 15.99
CA PRO A 60 -4.62 -5.51 15.42
C PRO A 60 -5.69 -5.68 16.49
N SER A 61 -6.94 -5.33 16.14
CA SER A 61 -8.13 -5.68 16.91
C SER A 61 -9.35 -5.82 15.97
N PRO A 62 -10.45 -6.46 16.41
CA PRO A 62 -11.67 -6.50 15.63
C PRO A 62 -12.21 -5.10 15.28
N GLU A 63 -12.04 -4.13 16.18
CA GLU A 63 -12.51 -2.75 16.03
C GLU A 63 -11.64 -1.90 15.08
N THR A 64 -10.42 -2.31 14.81
CA THR A 64 -9.47 -1.53 13.99
C THR A 64 -9.02 -2.26 12.73
N GLY A 65 -9.25 -3.57 12.65
CA GLY A 65 -8.76 -4.43 11.56
C GLY A 65 -7.34 -4.95 11.81
N ARG A 66 -6.78 -5.65 10.82
CA ARG A 66 -5.48 -6.34 10.95
C ARG A 66 -4.27 -5.41 10.89
N HIS A 67 -4.33 -4.33 10.13
CA HIS A 67 -3.20 -3.40 9.95
C HIS A 67 -3.66 -1.95 10.15
N PRO A 68 -4.11 -1.57 11.36
CA PRO A 68 -4.50 -0.19 11.64
C PRO A 68 -3.29 0.74 11.54
N LEU A 69 -3.52 2.02 11.24
CA LEU A 69 -2.44 3.00 11.21
C LEU A 69 -1.80 3.13 12.60
N PRO A 70 -0.47 3.15 12.69
CA PRO A 70 0.22 3.44 13.93
C PRO A 70 -0.03 4.91 14.36
N ALA A 71 0.15 5.19 15.65
CA ALA A 71 0.18 6.56 16.10
C ALA A 71 1.29 7.34 15.37
N PRO A 72 1.07 8.60 14.98
CA PRO A 72 2.06 9.37 14.21
C PRO A 72 3.47 9.41 14.84
N ILE A 73 3.54 9.44 16.17
CA ILE A 73 4.82 9.43 16.89
C ILE A 73 5.53 8.08 16.80
N ALA A 74 4.77 6.97 16.82
CA ALA A 74 5.33 5.63 16.68
C ALA A 74 5.82 5.41 15.24
N PHE A 75 5.03 5.83 14.24
CA PHE A 75 5.42 5.80 12.84
C PHE A 75 6.72 6.60 12.61
N ALA A 76 6.78 7.84 13.11
CA ALA A 76 7.97 8.67 12.99
C ALA A 76 9.22 8.01 13.58
N ALA A 77 9.10 7.37 14.74
CA ALA A 77 10.20 6.65 15.36
C ALA A 77 10.65 5.43 14.53
N SER A 78 9.71 4.66 13.95
CA SER A 78 10.02 3.54 13.06
C SER A 78 10.73 4.00 11.79
N ILE A 79 10.19 5.02 11.12
CA ILE A 79 10.72 5.53 9.86
C ILE A 79 12.11 6.18 10.05
N GLY A 80 12.31 6.91 11.16
CA GLY A 80 13.62 7.46 11.52
C GLY A 80 14.70 6.37 11.68
N ARG A 81 14.37 5.24 12.33
CA ARG A 81 15.28 4.07 12.43
C ARG A 81 15.58 3.44 11.08
N LEU A 82 14.68 3.55 10.12
CA LEU A 82 14.88 3.10 8.74
C LEU A 82 15.69 4.11 7.90
N GLY A 83 16.13 5.22 8.50
CA GLY A 83 16.97 6.21 7.83
C GLY A 83 16.21 7.20 6.97
N VAL A 84 14.88 7.24 7.06
CA VAL A 84 14.08 8.26 6.39
C VAL A 84 13.93 9.44 7.34
N GLY A 85 14.49 10.57 6.98
CA GLY A 85 14.39 11.84 7.70
C GLY A 85 13.39 12.80 7.02
N ASP A 86 13.35 14.05 7.54
CA ASP A 86 12.41 15.05 7.04
C ASP A 86 12.64 15.49 5.60
N ILE A 87 13.88 15.37 5.11
CA ILE A 87 14.30 15.75 3.77
C ILE A 87 14.81 14.57 2.92
N THR A 88 14.66 13.35 3.44
CA THR A 88 15.12 12.14 2.75
C THR A 88 14.08 11.71 1.71
N ARG A 89 14.53 11.45 0.49
CA ARG A 89 13.74 10.73 -0.51
C ARG A 89 13.72 9.25 -0.16
N ALA A 90 12.57 8.60 -0.28
CA ALA A 90 12.46 7.17 -0.01
C ALA A 90 12.09 6.40 -1.28
N VAL A 91 12.82 5.32 -1.59
CA VAL A 91 12.38 4.32 -2.56
C VAL A 91 11.97 3.08 -1.79
N VAL A 92 10.72 2.66 -1.97
CA VAL A 92 10.13 1.51 -1.29
C VAL A 92 9.88 0.39 -2.29
N TYR A 93 10.15 -0.86 -1.91
CA TYR A 93 9.93 -2.01 -2.79
C TYR A 93 9.46 -3.24 -2.03
N ASP A 94 8.90 -4.19 -2.77
CA ASP A 94 8.49 -5.50 -2.30
C ASP A 94 8.86 -6.60 -3.32
N ASP A 95 8.26 -7.77 -3.20
CA ASP A 95 8.34 -8.87 -4.16
C ASP A 95 6.98 -9.16 -4.85
N ALA A 96 6.11 -8.16 -4.88
CA ALA A 96 4.76 -8.22 -5.44
C ALA A 96 4.49 -7.06 -6.43
N GLY A 97 5.51 -6.64 -7.18
CA GLY A 97 5.38 -5.56 -8.18
C GLY A 97 5.15 -4.17 -7.57
N GLY A 98 5.34 -3.99 -6.27
CA GLY A 98 5.10 -2.72 -5.57
C GLY A 98 3.74 -2.61 -4.88
N MET A 99 2.89 -3.64 -4.96
CA MET A 99 1.52 -3.60 -4.37
C MET A 99 1.53 -3.53 -2.84
N ILE A 100 2.50 -4.17 -2.18
CA ILE A 100 2.67 -4.12 -0.73
C ILE A 100 3.41 -2.84 -0.33
N ALA A 101 4.47 -2.51 -1.06
CA ALA A 101 5.25 -1.28 -0.86
C ALA A 101 4.40 -0.01 -0.99
N ALA A 102 3.32 -0.06 -1.77
CA ALA A 102 2.34 1.01 -1.88
C ALA A 102 1.74 1.44 -0.53
N ARG A 103 1.74 0.55 0.50
CA ARG A 103 1.32 0.93 1.85
C ARG A 103 2.24 1.98 2.46
N LEU A 104 3.55 1.76 2.44
CA LEU A 104 4.52 2.73 2.96
C LEU A 104 4.56 3.98 2.08
N TRP A 105 4.49 3.82 0.75
CA TRP A 105 4.37 4.94 -0.18
C TRP A 105 3.18 5.83 0.21
N TRP A 106 1.97 5.27 0.38
CA TRP A 106 0.78 6.04 0.73
C TRP A 106 0.93 6.76 2.08
N MET A 107 1.47 6.08 3.09
CA MET A 107 1.69 6.66 4.41
C MET A 107 2.62 7.87 4.38
N LEU A 108 3.67 7.84 3.55
CA LEU A 108 4.62 8.95 3.39
C LEU A 108 4.07 10.05 2.49
N ASP A 109 3.43 9.69 1.37
CA ASP A 109 2.83 10.65 0.41
C ASP A 109 1.78 11.54 1.06
N ILE A 110 0.84 10.96 1.82
CA ILE A 110 -0.26 11.73 2.45
C ILE A 110 0.21 12.74 3.50
N ILE A 111 1.40 12.56 4.06
CA ILE A 111 2.01 13.51 5.01
C ILE A 111 3.07 14.40 4.33
N GLY A 112 3.11 14.40 2.98
CA GLY A 112 3.95 15.29 2.18
C GLY A 112 5.43 14.97 2.26
N ARG A 113 5.80 13.68 2.15
CA ARG A 113 7.18 13.20 2.03
C ARG A 113 7.47 12.72 0.63
N ASP A 114 8.71 12.91 0.18
CA ASP A 114 9.15 12.44 -1.13
C ASP A 114 9.36 10.92 -1.09
N VAL A 115 8.51 10.20 -1.79
CA VAL A 115 8.53 8.73 -1.82
C VAL A 115 8.15 8.20 -3.19
N ALA A 116 8.84 7.14 -3.62
CA ALA A 116 8.55 6.42 -4.85
C ALA A 116 8.52 4.90 -4.58
N VAL A 117 7.69 4.19 -5.34
CA VAL A 117 7.72 2.72 -5.41
C VAL A 117 8.68 2.31 -6.53
N LEU A 118 9.49 1.29 -6.29
CA LEU A 118 10.30 0.65 -7.35
C LEU A 118 9.37 -0.14 -8.27
N ASP A 119 9.28 0.28 -9.52
CA ASP A 119 8.45 -0.36 -10.54
C ASP A 119 8.88 -1.80 -10.76
N GLY A 120 7.95 -2.75 -10.60
CA GLY A 120 8.21 -4.18 -10.66
C GLY A 120 8.87 -4.78 -9.42
N GLY A 121 9.11 -4.01 -8.37
CA GLY A 121 9.69 -4.51 -7.12
C GLY A 121 11.09 -5.09 -7.27
N VAL A 122 11.46 -6.02 -6.36
CA VAL A 122 12.80 -6.63 -6.37
C VAL A 122 13.05 -7.49 -7.62
N GLN A 123 12.02 -7.97 -8.30
CA GLN A 123 12.13 -8.75 -9.52
C GLN A 123 12.65 -7.91 -10.71
N ALA A 124 12.36 -6.62 -10.72
CA ALA A 124 12.88 -5.71 -11.75
C ALA A 124 14.35 -5.32 -11.51
N TRP A 125 14.90 -5.60 -10.32
CA TRP A 125 16.28 -5.28 -10.00
C TRP A 125 17.26 -6.22 -10.72
N THR A 126 18.09 -5.68 -11.62
CA THR A 126 19.08 -6.44 -12.41
C THR A 126 20.47 -6.50 -11.78
N GLY A 127 20.71 -5.67 -10.75
CA GLY A 127 21.98 -5.65 -10.03
C GLY A 127 22.14 -6.85 -9.08
N LYS A 128 23.33 -7.02 -8.53
CA LYS A 128 23.55 -8.03 -7.49
C LYS A 128 22.81 -7.66 -6.22
N LEU A 129 22.12 -8.63 -5.63
CA LEU A 129 21.57 -8.48 -4.28
C LEU A 129 22.69 -8.55 -3.23
N SER A 130 22.55 -7.77 -2.19
CA SER A 130 23.43 -7.73 -1.02
C SER A 130 22.89 -8.60 0.10
N LYS A 131 23.81 -9.18 0.90
CA LYS A 131 23.49 -9.83 2.20
C LYS A 131 24.11 -9.05 3.36
N ALA A 132 24.71 -7.90 3.08
CA ALA A 132 25.37 -7.09 4.08
C ALA A 132 24.35 -6.51 5.06
N LYS A 133 24.63 -6.60 6.34
CA LYS A 133 23.81 -5.92 7.35
C LYS A 133 23.91 -4.42 7.17
N VAL A 134 22.79 -3.80 6.82
CA VAL A 134 22.71 -2.34 6.71
C VAL A 134 22.53 -1.77 8.12
N LYS A 135 23.43 -0.87 8.50
CA LYS A 135 23.37 -0.21 9.81
C LYS A 135 22.12 0.69 9.86
N ALA A 136 21.36 0.61 10.96
CA ALA A 136 20.29 1.56 11.21
C ALA A 136 20.88 2.97 11.20
N ALA A 137 20.19 3.90 10.55
CA ALA A 137 20.54 5.32 10.61
C ALA A 137 19.52 5.96 11.56
N ASP A 138 20.04 6.61 12.62
CA ASP A 138 19.17 7.44 13.45
C ASP A 138 19.00 8.80 12.78
N THR A 139 17.92 8.94 11.99
CA THR A 139 17.52 10.21 11.42
C THR A 139 16.30 10.77 12.15
N THR A 140 16.21 12.08 12.21
CA THR A 140 15.04 12.75 12.76
C THR A 140 13.94 12.77 11.72
N PHE A 141 12.80 12.15 12.03
CA PHE A 141 11.57 12.25 11.27
C PHE A 141 10.51 12.92 12.16
N THR A 142 10.05 14.09 11.75
CA THR A 142 9.06 14.86 12.49
C THR A 142 7.68 14.22 12.36
N PRO A 143 7.02 13.82 13.47
CA PRO A 143 5.69 13.26 13.42
C PRO A 143 4.68 14.25 12.81
N ARG A 144 3.81 13.76 11.92
CA ARG A 144 2.71 14.52 11.34
C ARG A 144 1.40 13.74 11.55
N PRO A 145 0.28 14.41 11.85
CA PRO A 145 -1.01 13.75 11.97
C PRO A 145 -1.42 13.15 10.63
N TRP A 146 -2.13 12.04 10.67
CA TRP A 146 -2.74 11.44 9.48
C TRP A 146 -3.88 12.34 8.98
N PRO A 147 -3.86 12.82 7.73
CA PRO A 147 -4.91 13.67 7.18
C PRO A 147 -6.27 12.96 7.13
N ASP A 148 -7.32 13.62 7.60
CA ASP A 148 -8.67 13.03 7.64
C ASP A 148 -9.33 12.96 6.27
N ASP A 149 -8.94 13.82 5.33
CA ASP A 149 -9.42 13.82 3.94
C ASP A 149 -8.84 12.68 3.09
N ARG A 150 -7.82 11.98 3.59
CA ARG A 150 -7.16 10.87 2.88
C ARG A 150 -7.59 9.48 3.41
N ARG A 151 -8.39 9.43 4.45
CA ARG A 151 -8.89 8.20 5.08
C ARG A 151 -10.35 8.32 5.46
N ILE A 152 -11.00 7.19 5.69
CA ILE A 152 -12.38 7.16 6.14
C ILE A 152 -12.56 6.11 7.24
N ALA A 153 -13.35 6.44 8.25
CA ALA A 153 -13.74 5.54 9.32
C ALA A 153 -14.94 4.68 8.88
N ILE A 154 -15.14 3.55 9.54
CA ILE A 154 -16.16 2.55 9.21
C ILE A 154 -17.59 3.14 9.18
N ASP A 155 -17.97 3.96 10.18
CA ASP A 155 -19.32 4.53 10.25
C ASP A 155 -19.54 5.63 9.20
N ALA A 156 -18.51 6.42 8.92
CA ALA A 156 -18.55 7.40 7.85
C ALA A 156 -18.66 6.73 6.47
N LEU A 157 -17.93 5.61 6.24
CA LEU A 157 -18.09 4.85 5.01
C LEU A 157 -19.50 4.28 4.89
N ALA A 158 -20.03 3.67 5.95
CA ALA A 158 -21.37 3.10 5.95
C ALA A 158 -22.47 4.13 5.59
N SER A 159 -22.30 5.39 6.01
CA SER A 159 -23.24 6.47 5.66
C SER A 159 -23.07 7.04 4.27
N LEU A 160 -21.97 6.73 3.57
CA LEU A 160 -21.64 7.28 2.25
C LEU A 160 -21.61 6.23 1.14
N LEU A 161 -22.09 5.00 1.39
CA LEU A 161 -22.05 3.92 0.38
C LEU A 161 -22.76 4.31 -0.93
N ASP A 162 -23.92 4.95 -0.83
CA ASP A 162 -24.70 5.37 -2.01
C ASP A 162 -24.12 6.60 -2.73
N GLU A 163 -23.19 7.32 -2.08
CA GLU A 163 -22.59 8.56 -2.61
C GLU A 163 -21.14 8.37 -3.07
N SER A 164 -20.56 7.20 -2.80
CA SER A 164 -19.16 6.89 -3.08
C SER A 164 -19.02 5.68 -3.99
N VAL A 165 -18.02 5.71 -4.85
CA VAL A 165 -17.53 4.50 -5.52
C VAL A 165 -16.56 3.81 -4.58
N VAL A 166 -16.92 2.60 -4.13
CA VAL A 166 -16.10 1.80 -3.22
C VAL A 166 -15.39 0.71 -4.01
N LEU A 167 -14.06 0.65 -3.91
CA LEU A 167 -13.21 -0.32 -4.60
C LEU A 167 -12.68 -1.36 -3.61
N ASP A 168 -12.85 -2.63 -3.92
CA ASP A 168 -12.27 -3.76 -3.19
C ASP A 168 -11.03 -4.27 -3.93
N ALA A 169 -9.86 -4.00 -3.37
CA ALA A 169 -8.56 -4.37 -3.96
C ALA A 169 -8.13 -5.82 -3.70
N ARG A 170 -9.01 -6.67 -3.11
CA ARG A 170 -8.76 -8.11 -2.96
C ARG A 170 -8.85 -8.82 -4.31
N SER A 171 -8.37 -10.08 -4.36
CA SER A 171 -8.63 -10.91 -5.53
C SER A 171 -10.14 -11.12 -5.74
N GLU A 172 -10.56 -11.36 -7.00
CA GLU A 172 -11.96 -11.64 -7.34
C GLU A 172 -12.54 -12.81 -6.53
N GLU A 173 -11.73 -13.85 -6.26
CA GLU A 173 -12.12 -14.97 -5.42
C GLU A 173 -12.49 -14.52 -4.00
N ARG A 174 -11.65 -13.69 -3.37
CA ARG A 174 -11.92 -13.16 -2.02
C ARG A 174 -13.10 -12.20 -2.00
N TYR A 175 -13.22 -11.36 -3.02
CA TYR A 175 -14.36 -10.47 -3.19
C TYR A 175 -15.66 -11.25 -3.25
N ALA A 176 -15.73 -12.34 -4.04
CA ALA A 176 -16.90 -13.19 -4.18
C ALA A 176 -17.20 -14.06 -2.94
N GLY A 177 -16.29 -14.13 -1.96
CA GLY A 177 -16.49 -14.90 -0.73
C GLY A 177 -15.80 -16.26 -0.68
N GLY A 178 -14.84 -16.53 -1.59
CA GLY A 178 -14.21 -17.86 -1.75
C GLY A 178 -13.01 -18.16 -0.85
N ALA A 179 -12.53 -17.23 -0.02
CA ALA A 179 -11.29 -17.43 0.75
C ALA A 179 -11.49 -17.48 2.27
N GLU A 180 -10.87 -18.46 2.93
CA GLU A 180 -10.96 -18.70 4.38
C GLU A 180 -10.21 -17.68 5.25
N ILE A 181 -9.34 -16.85 4.64
CA ILE A 181 -8.51 -15.88 5.37
C ILE A 181 -9.30 -14.69 5.90
N ASP A 182 -10.46 -14.42 5.35
CA ASP A 182 -11.32 -13.31 5.71
C ASP A 182 -12.26 -13.70 6.89
N PRO A 183 -12.69 -12.76 7.74
CA PRO A 183 -13.52 -13.07 8.92
C PRO A 183 -14.89 -13.66 8.55
N ARG A 184 -15.39 -13.38 7.36
CA ARG A 184 -16.56 -14.00 6.73
C ARG A 184 -16.49 -13.86 5.21
N PRO A 185 -17.28 -14.63 4.44
CA PRO A 185 -17.44 -14.45 2.99
C PRO A 185 -17.98 -13.06 2.61
N GLY A 186 -17.73 -12.66 1.35
CA GLY A 186 -18.33 -11.51 0.71
C GLY A 186 -17.53 -10.22 0.77
N HIS A 187 -18.21 -9.11 0.50
CA HIS A 187 -17.66 -7.77 0.37
C HIS A 187 -18.64 -6.70 0.89
N ILE A 188 -18.20 -5.46 0.99
CA ILE A 188 -19.05 -4.31 1.36
C ILE A 188 -20.10 -4.11 0.27
N PRO A 189 -21.41 -4.02 0.61
CA PRO A 189 -22.47 -3.81 -0.39
C PRO A 189 -22.22 -2.63 -1.31
N GLY A 190 -22.40 -2.81 -2.61
CA GLY A 190 -22.15 -1.79 -3.62
C GLY A 190 -20.67 -1.58 -3.98
N ALA A 191 -19.74 -2.28 -3.30
CA ALA A 191 -18.33 -2.21 -3.67
C ALA A 191 -18.08 -2.92 -5.00
N ARG A 192 -17.15 -2.37 -5.79
CA ARG A 192 -16.73 -2.93 -7.08
C ARG A 192 -15.44 -3.69 -6.92
N SER A 193 -15.33 -4.87 -7.53
CA SER A 193 -14.08 -5.62 -7.58
C SER A 193 -13.04 -4.85 -8.37
N ALA A 194 -11.92 -4.54 -7.74
CA ALA A 194 -10.79 -3.81 -8.31
C ALA A 194 -9.48 -4.45 -7.82
N PRO A 195 -9.17 -5.70 -8.21
CA PRO A 195 -7.99 -6.39 -7.71
C PRO A 195 -6.72 -5.54 -7.88
N ALA A 196 -5.95 -5.39 -6.82
CA ALA A 196 -4.71 -4.60 -6.84
C ALA A 196 -3.75 -5.04 -7.97
N SER A 197 -3.77 -6.34 -8.33
CA SER A 197 -3.01 -6.91 -9.44
C SER A 197 -3.38 -6.31 -10.80
N ASP A 198 -4.58 -5.76 -10.95
CA ASP A 198 -5.03 -5.18 -12.22
C ASP A 198 -4.32 -3.86 -12.54
N ASN A 199 -3.61 -3.29 -11.57
CA ASN A 199 -2.71 -2.15 -11.82
C ASN A 199 -1.43 -2.56 -12.55
N LEU A 200 -1.06 -3.84 -12.52
CA LEU A 200 0.15 -4.35 -13.13
C LEU A 200 -0.12 -4.99 -14.50
N ASP A 201 0.89 -5.00 -15.35
CA ASP A 201 0.88 -5.72 -16.61
C ASP A 201 1.35 -7.17 -16.45
N GLY A 202 1.46 -7.91 -17.58
CA GLY A 202 1.87 -9.30 -17.55
C GLY A 202 3.34 -9.54 -17.16
N GLU A 203 4.14 -8.49 -17.05
CA GLU A 203 5.55 -8.55 -16.62
C GLU A 203 5.69 -8.11 -15.13
N GLY A 204 4.60 -7.75 -14.48
CA GLY A 204 4.56 -7.28 -13.09
C GLY A 204 4.97 -5.81 -12.92
N LEU A 205 5.02 -5.05 -14.00
CA LEU A 205 5.27 -3.61 -14.00
C LEU A 205 3.94 -2.85 -13.94
N TRP A 206 3.97 -1.64 -13.42
CA TRP A 206 2.79 -0.77 -13.41
C TRP A 206 2.35 -0.43 -14.83
N LYS A 207 1.07 -0.57 -15.11
CA LYS A 207 0.47 -0.17 -16.38
C LYS A 207 0.73 1.31 -16.65
N SER A 208 0.79 1.69 -17.93
CA SER A 208 0.94 3.09 -18.32
C SER A 208 -0.20 3.96 -17.75
N PRO A 209 0.04 5.27 -17.50
CA PRO A 209 -0.98 6.19 -16.99
C PRO A 209 -2.29 6.14 -17.74
N ARG A 210 -2.24 6.01 -19.09
CA ARG A 210 -3.43 5.91 -19.94
C ARG A 210 -4.22 4.61 -19.69
N ARG A 211 -3.53 3.48 -19.49
CA ARG A 211 -4.19 2.18 -19.20
C ARG A 211 -4.80 2.16 -17.80
N LEU A 212 -4.12 2.77 -16.83
CA LEU A 212 -4.64 2.92 -15.48
C LEU A 212 -5.87 3.82 -15.47
N ARG A 213 -5.83 4.95 -16.19
CA ARG A 213 -7.00 5.84 -16.31
C ARG A 213 -8.20 5.08 -16.88
N TYR A 214 -8.02 4.35 -17.98
CA TYR A 214 -9.07 3.54 -18.58
C TYR A 214 -9.64 2.50 -17.59
N LEU A 215 -8.77 1.82 -16.83
CA LEU A 215 -9.19 0.86 -15.79
C LEU A 215 -10.14 1.51 -14.77
N TYR A 216 -9.79 2.70 -14.27
CA TYR A 216 -10.62 3.38 -13.26
C TYR A 216 -11.88 4.03 -13.86
N GLU A 217 -11.84 4.47 -15.11
CA GLU A 217 -13.03 4.92 -15.84
C GLU A 217 -14.05 3.79 -16.03
N GLU A 218 -13.63 2.59 -16.43
CA GLU A 218 -14.49 1.40 -16.53
C GLU A 218 -15.11 1.01 -15.17
N LEU A 219 -14.37 1.22 -14.08
CA LEU A 219 -14.88 1.04 -12.73
C LEU A 219 -15.76 2.22 -12.26
N GLY A 220 -15.95 3.28 -13.07
CA GLY A 220 -16.61 4.51 -12.66
C GLY A 220 -15.94 5.18 -11.46
N ALA A 221 -14.65 4.95 -11.32
CA ALA A 221 -13.82 5.40 -10.20
C ALA A 221 -12.83 6.49 -10.64
N ASP A 222 -13.17 7.34 -11.58
CA ASP A 222 -12.36 8.45 -12.08
C ASP A 222 -12.67 9.79 -11.39
N GLY A 223 -13.73 9.84 -10.57
CA GLY A 223 -14.17 11.01 -9.82
C GLY A 223 -13.48 11.22 -8.46
N GLU A 224 -14.01 12.18 -7.68
CA GLU A 224 -13.48 12.57 -6.35
C GLU A 224 -13.97 11.67 -5.22
N ASN A 225 -15.21 11.15 -5.30
CA ASN A 225 -15.82 10.36 -4.22
C ASN A 225 -15.49 8.87 -4.34
N VAL A 226 -14.21 8.55 -4.25
CA VAL A 226 -13.72 7.17 -4.32
C VAL A 226 -13.12 6.75 -2.99
N VAL A 227 -13.45 5.54 -2.56
CA VAL A 227 -12.88 4.89 -1.37
C VAL A 227 -12.31 3.55 -1.80
N ALA A 228 -11.07 3.26 -1.42
CA ALA A 228 -10.48 1.94 -1.63
C ALA A 228 -10.34 1.19 -0.29
N TYR A 229 -10.57 -0.11 -0.31
CA TYR A 229 -10.30 -1.02 0.79
C TYR A 229 -9.78 -2.37 0.24
N CYS A 230 -9.26 -3.21 1.12
CA CYS A 230 -8.89 -4.58 0.78
C CYS A 230 -9.17 -5.54 1.95
N GLY A 231 -8.33 -6.50 2.20
CA GLY A 231 -8.43 -7.33 3.40
C GLY A 231 -8.06 -6.58 4.69
N SER A 232 -7.08 -5.67 4.63
CA SER A 232 -6.51 -5.01 5.82
C SER A 232 -5.89 -3.63 5.56
N GLY A 233 -6.23 -2.98 4.45
CA GLY A 233 -5.74 -1.63 4.12
C GLY A 233 -4.30 -1.58 3.60
N VAL A 234 -3.72 -2.72 3.19
CA VAL A 234 -2.39 -2.80 2.60
C VAL A 234 -2.45 -2.67 1.08
N THR A 235 -2.99 -3.68 0.39
CA THR A 235 -3.03 -3.70 -1.08
C THR A 235 -3.99 -2.67 -1.70
N ALA A 236 -4.97 -2.16 -0.94
CA ALA A 236 -5.78 -1.03 -1.40
C ALA A 236 -4.96 0.23 -1.70
N CYS A 237 -3.78 0.38 -1.06
CA CYS A 237 -2.86 1.47 -1.37
C CYS A 237 -2.29 1.37 -2.79
N ALA A 238 -2.27 0.18 -3.40
CA ALA A 238 -1.90 0.04 -4.81
C ALA A 238 -2.95 0.70 -5.73
N ASP A 239 -4.25 0.60 -5.44
CA ASP A 239 -5.26 1.31 -6.21
C ASP A 239 -5.13 2.82 -6.05
N LEU A 240 -4.78 3.30 -4.84
CA LEU A 240 -4.51 4.72 -4.62
C LEU A 240 -3.28 5.21 -5.41
N LEU A 241 -2.23 4.38 -5.50
CA LEU A 241 -1.05 4.66 -6.34
C LEU A 241 -1.41 4.61 -7.82
N GLY A 242 -2.17 3.60 -8.27
CA GLY A 242 -2.64 3.49 -9.65
C GLY A 242 -3.44 4.72 -10.09
N ARG A 243 -4.34 5.20 -9.23
CA ARG A 243 -5.10 6.44 -9.46
C ARG A 243 -4.18 7.68 -9.52
N ARG A 244 -3.18 7.76 -8.65
CA ARG A 244 -2.16 8.81 -8.67
C ARG A 244 -1.35 8.81 -9.96
N LEU A 245 -0.97 7.62 -10.46
CA LEU A 245 -0.26 7.46 -11.74
C LEU A 245 -1.15 7.82 -12.94
N ALA A 246 -2.45 7.58 -12.83
CA ALA A 246 -3.44 7.96 -13.82
C ALA A 246 -3.80 9.45 -13.82
N ASP A 247 -3.20 10.26 -12.92
CA ASP A 247 -3.54 11.66 -12.71
C ASP A 247 -5.05 11.86 -12.44
N LEU A 248 -5.60 11.02 -11.56
CA LEU A 248 -6.97 11.08 -11.08
C LEU A 248 -7.04 11.77 -9.72
N PRO A 249 -8.21 12.32 -9.33
CA PRO A 249 -8.40 12.93 -8.02
C PRO A 249 -8.01 11.97 -6.88
N PRO A 250 -7.47 12.47 -5.75
CA PRO A 250 -7.15 11.64 -4.61
C PRO A 250 -8.37 10.87 -4.10
N ALA A 251 -8.18 9.60 -3.74
CA ALA A 251 -9.20 8.79 -3.10
C ALA A 251 -8.86 8.55 -1.62
N ARG A 252 -9.85 8.12 -0.85
CA ARG A 252 -9.71 7.82 0.58
C ARG A 252 -9.43 6.33 0.79
N LEU A 253 -8.60 6.03 1.77
CA LEU A 253 -8.39 4.66 2.23
C LEU A 253 -9.35 4.34 3.39
N TYR A 254 -10.11 3.27 3.28
CA TYR A 254 -10.73 2.64 4.43
C TYR A 254 -9.72 1.68 5.07
N VAL A 255 -9.04 2.17 6.10
CA VAL A 255 -7.88 1.48 6.72
C VAL A 255 -8.28 0.14 7.33
N GLY A 256 -9.38 0.08 8.08
CA GLY A 256 -9.85 -1.14 8.75
C GLY A 256 -10.23 -2.25 7.76
N SER A 257 -10.66 -1.85 6.56
CA SER A 257 -10.92 -2.78 5.46
C SER A 257 -11.87 -3.93 5.81
N TRP A 258 -11.84 -5.00 5.03
CA TRP A 258 -12.71 -6.16 5.27
C TRP A 258 -12.44 -6.83 6.61
N SER A 259 -11.20 -6.80 7.10
CA SER A 259 -10.87 -7.36 8.42
C SER A 259 -11.59 -6.67 9.58
N GLN A 260 -11.98 -5.40 9.44
CA GLN A 260 -12.83 -4.69 10.39
C GLN A 260 -14.32 -4.87 10.04
N TRP A 261 -14.71 -4.53 8.81
CA TRP A 261 -16.12 -4.60 8.37
C TRP A 261 -16.70 -5.99 8.50
N GLY A 262 -15.97 -7.00 8.03
CA GLY A 262 -16.41 -8.40 8.04
C GLY A 262 -16.41 -9.03 9.44
N SER A 263 -15.69 -8.47 10.41
CA SER A 263 -15.70 -8.92 11.81
C SER A 263 -16.93 -8.41 12.58
N ASP A 264 -17.60 -7.39 12.07
CA ASP A 264 -18.86 -6.87 12.63
C ASP A 264 -20.03 -7.55 11.88
N PHE A 265 -20.60 -8.59 12.49
CA PHE A 265 -21.70 -9.38 11.89
C PHE A 265 -23.02 -8.64 11.82
N ASP A 266 -23.16 -7.50 12.49
CA ASP A 266 -24.35 -6.64 12.40
C ASP A 266 -24.30 -5.76 11.12
N ARG A 267 -23.15 -5.64 10.46
CA ARG A 267 -23.02 -4.93 9.20
C ARG A 267 -23.39 -5.82 8.01
N PRO A 268 -24.03 -5.24 6.98
CA PRO A 268 -24.37 -6.01 5.79
C PRO A 268 -23.13 -6.47 5.01
N ALA A 269 -23.25 -7.60 4.32
CA ALA A 269 -22.28 -8.10 3.36
C ALA A 269 -23.01 -8.63 2.14
N THR A 270 -22.41 -8.48 0.97
CA THR A 270 -22.86 -9.06 -0.28
C THR A 270 -21.92 -10.22 -0.64
N GLU A 271 -22.45 -11.34 -1.11
CA GLU A 271 -21.69 -12.47 -1.62
C GLU A 271 -21.87 -12.60 -3.14
N GLY A 272 -20.89 -13.23 -3.79
CA GLY A 272 -20.90 -13.42 -5.24
C GLY A 272 -20.13 -12.31 -5.98
N PRO A 273 -20.12 -12.36 -7.33
CA PRO A 273 -19.29 -11.49 -8.16
C PRO A 273 -19.92 -10.11 -8.45
N GLN A 274 -21.14 -9.86 -8.00
CA GLN A 274 -21.86 -8.59 -8.26
C GLN A 274 -21.75 -7.67 -7.06
N PRO A 275 -21.65 -6.34 -7.28
CA PRO A 275 -21.63 -5.33 -6.22
C PRO A 275 -22.82 -5.38 -5.27
#